data_28e101f8882fd4c73e2c66f353ec0117
#
_entry.id   28e101f8882fd4c73e2c66f353ec0117
#
_cell.length_a   1.000
_cell.length_b   1.000
_cell.length_c   1.000
_cell.angle_alpha   90.00
_cell.angle_beta   90.00
_cell.angle_gamma   90.00
#
_symmetry.space_group_name_H-M   'P 1'
#
loop_
_entity.id
_entity.type
_entity.pdbx_description
1 polymer ?
#
loop_
_entity_poly.entity_id
_entity_poly.type
_entity_poly.pdbx_seq_one_letter_code
_entity_poly.pdbx_strand_id
1 'polypeptide(L)'
;MTPKQQEALDAVVQYGSQQKAAKALGISRSALRHRLDLAKSYQEADNGIKYAMSETGFSDMNSVHSGWIKTDDVSLYFKNSMDNQDTASVAESIQELINGVVLCPLIKSPGYSEDNLLTLYPIADAHIGMKADASETGEEYNSDIAVERIRRGMAKCVANSPPSKYALVLDVGDLTHADDNNAQTPRSKHPLDVSERFFHALRCAITALSAAIDCALQKHEQIICRVLRGNHNETSYLAVMFAIAERYKNNIRVTVEQTAADFFVHEFGSIMIAAHHGDKAKADRLVMHMADAWPEIWGRTKHRFYFTGHLHHTMMREIGGVIVEQLRAVTGKDSYAASHAYSSRSQMQGITYHKEEGEVSRIKVCL
;
A
#
# COMPACT_ATOMS: atom_id res chain seq x y z
N MET A 1 4.38 33.45 -13.02
CA MET A 1 5.23 34.49 -12.38
C MET A 1 5.00 34.51 -10.88
N THR A 2 6.05 34.61 -10.06
CA THR A 2 5.91 34.63 -8.59
C THR A 2 5.48 36.01 -8.09
N PRO A 3 4.84 36.13 -6.89
CA PRO A 3 4.47 37.42 -6.32
C PRO A 3 5.65 38.44 -6.21
N LYS A 4 6.85 37.93 -5.86
CA LYS A 4 8.06 38.76 -5.77
C LYS A 4 8.58 39.27 -7.12
N GLN A 5 8.33 38.52 -8.20
CA GLN A 5 8.66 38.98 -9.56
C GLN A 5 7.67 40.03 -10.05
N GLN A 6 6.38 39.85 -9.76
CA GLN A 6 5.35 40.86 -10.07
C GLN A 6 5.61 42.15 -9.31
N GLU A 7 5.86 42.09 -8.00
CA GLU A 7 6.22 43.22 -7.14
C GLU A 7 7.43 44.00 -7.69
N ALA A 8 8.42 43.29 -8.25
CA ALA A 8 9.60 43.92 -8.84
C ALA A 8 9.26 44.73 -10.11
N LEU A 9 8.38 44.19 -10.96
CA LEU A 9 7.90 44.89 -12.17
C LEU A 9 7.07 46.14 -11.80
N ASP A 10 6.12 45.96 -10.91
CA ASP A 10 5.25 47.06 -10.43
C ASP A 10 6.04 48.18 -9.80
N ALA A 11 7.04 47.85 -8.99
CA ALA A 11 7.92 48.85 -8.38
C ALA A 11 8.73 49.65 -9.42
N VAL A 12 9.23 49.01 -10.49
CA VAL A 12 9.95 49.72 -11.54
C VAL A 12 9.01 50.69 -12.30
N VAL A 13 7.78 50.25 -12.58
CA VAL A 13 6.77 51.08 -13.20
C VAL A 13 6.42 52.30 -12.30
N GLN A 14 6.20 52.02 -11.01
CA GLN A 14 5.78 53.05 -10.04
C GLN A 14 6.88 54.12 -9.77
N TYR A 15 8.14 53.69 -9.64
CA TYR A 15 9.24 54.58 -9.23
C TYR A 15 10.11 55.06 -10.41
N GLY A 16 9.83 54.64 -11.62
CA GLY A 16 10.46 55.12 -12.87
C GLY A 16 11.93 54.74 -13.06
N SER A 17 12.57 54.08 -12.09
CA SER A 17 13.92 53.57 -12.24
C SER A 17 14.22 52.40 -11.32
N GLN A 18 15.08 51.47 -11.78
CA GLN A 18 15.51 50.29 -11.01
C GLN A 18 16.18 50.66 -9.68
N GLN A 19 16.90 51.80 -9.63
CA GLN A 19 17.58 52.26 -8.42
C GLN A 19 16.59 52.70 -7.35
N LYS A 20 15.56 53.47 -7.74
CA LYS A 20 14.50 53.94 -6.83
C LYS A 20 13.61 52.76 -6.40
N ALA A 21 13.26 51.84 -7.31
CA ALA A 21 12.50 50.64 -7.03
C ALA A 21 13.22 49.71 -6.04
N ALA A 22 14.52 49.46 -6.22
CA ALA A 22 15.30 48.65 -5.29
C ALA A 22 15.33 49.24 -3.87
N LYS A 23 15.50 50.57 -3.78
CA LYS A 23 15.46 51.30 -2.49
C LYS A 23 14.09 51.21 -1.82
N ALA A 24 13.02 51.33 -2.59
CA ALA A 24 11.64 51.26 -2.09
C ALA A 24 11.30 49.84 -1.58
N LEU A 25 11.79 48.80 -2.26
CA LEU A 25 11.61 47.38 -1.88
C LEU A 25 12.59 46.91 -0.79
N GLY A 26 13.53 47.73 -0.35
CA GLY A 26 14.53 47.37 0.66
C GLY A 26 15.51 46.27 0.21
N ILE A 27 15.76 46.13 -1.10
CA ILE A 27 16.62 45.09 -1.68
C ILE A 27 17.79 45.69 -2.46
N SER A 28 18.84 44.88 -2.70
CA SER A 28 19.95 45.36 -3.53
C SER A 28 19.52 45.51 -5.00
N ARG A 29 20.21 46.39 -5.75
CA ARG A 29 19.96 46.59 -7.18
C ARG A 29 20.19 45.28 -7.98
N SER A 30 21.15 44.46 -7.57
CA SER A 30 21.42 43.16 -8.20
C SER A 30 20.27 42.18 -7.94
N ALA A 31 19.71 42.16 -6.73
CA ALA A 31 18.56 41.32 -6.42
C ALA A 31 17.29 41.75 -7.19
N LEU A 32 17.08 43.07 -7.35
CA LEU A 32 15.97 43.57 -8.17
C LEU A 32 16.17 43.16 -9.65
N ARG A 33 17.37 43.34 -10.19
CA ARG A 33 17.69 42.96 -11.57
C ARG A 33 17.46 41.51 -11.82
N HIS A 34 17.92 40.62 -10.94
CA HIS A 34 17.67 39.19 -11.04
C HIS A 34 16.16 38.85 -11.06
N ARG A 35 15.35 39.49 -10.20
CA ARG A 35 13.89 39.31 -10.21
C ARG A 35 13.23 39.79 -11.52
N LEU A 36 13.73 40.88 -12.10
CA LEU A 36 13.24 41.40 -13.37
C LEU A 36 13.63 40.53 -14.55
N ASP A 37 14.87 40.01 -14.56
CA ASP A 37 15.32 39.10 -15.59
C ASP A 37 14.50 37.80 -15.60
N LEU A 38 14.22 37.25 -14.41
CA LEU A 38 13.34 36.09 -14.28
C LEU A 38 11.89 36.39 -14.69
N ALA A 39 11.37 37.58 -14.35
CA ALA A 39 10.02 37.98 -14.76
C ALA A 39 9.92 38.12 -16.30
N LYS A 40 10.95 38.70 -16.94
CA LYS A 40 11.04 38.84 -18.39
C LYS A 40 11.07 37.47 -19.07
N SER A 41 11.94 36.58 -18.60
CA SER A 41 12.02 35.20 -19.12
C SER A 41 10.68 34.45 -18.99
N TYR A 42 9.94 34.69 -17.89
CA TYR A 42 8.62 34.11 -17.71
C TYR A 42 7.61 34.66 -18.73
N GLN A 43 7.63 35.97 -19.02
CA GLN A 43 6.74 36.59 -20.00
C GLN A 43 7.07 36.11 -21.44
N GLU A 44 8.37 35.97 -21.77
CA GLU A 44 8.81 35.42 -23.06
C GLU A 44 8.36 33.97 -23.25
N ALA A 45 8.44 33.14 -22.19
CA ALA A 45 7.94 31.77 -22.22
C ALA A 45 6.41 31.71 -22.38
N ASP A 46 5.65 32.56 -21.67
CA ASP A 46 4.18 32.64 -21.79
C ASP A 46 3.74 33.08 -23.19
N ASN A 47 4.44 34.04 -23.79
CA ASN A 47 4.19 34.46 -25.17
C ASN A 47 4.53 33.35 -26.18
N GLY A 48 5.63 32.60 -25.96
CA GLY A 48 5.98 31.45 -26.78
C GLY A 48 4.94 30.34 -26.73
N ILE A 49 4.39 30.09 -25.55
CA ILE A 49 3.30 29.12 -25.36
C ILE A 49 2.05 29.57 -26.11
N LYS A 50 1.62 30.85 -25.96
CA LYS A 50 0.46 31.39 -26.68
C LYS A 50 0.62 31.35 -28.19
N TYR A 51 1.82 31.64 -28.69
CA TYR A 51 2.15 31.54 -30.10
C TYR A 51 2.03 30.08 -30.59
N ALA A 52 2.64 29.13 -29.88
CA ALA A 52 2.57 27.73 -30.23
C ALA A 52 1.12 27.17 -30.22
N MET A 53 0.29 27.62 -29.29
CA MET A 53 -1.13 27.30 -29.27
C MET A 53 -1.87 27.83 -30.49
N SER A 54 -1.60 29.05 -30.93
CA SER A 54 -2.22 29.65 -32.11
C SER A 54 -1.86 28.89 -33.41
N GLU A 55 -0.61 28.41 -33.52
CA GLU A 55 -0.14 27.66 -34.70
C GLU A 55 -0.63 26.20 -34.72
N THR A 56 -0.84 25.59 -33.55
CA THR A 56 -1.22 24.17 -33.44
C THR A 56 -2.73 23.94 -33.33
N GLY A 57 -3.52 25.02 -33.20
CA GLY A 57 -4.97 24.92 -33.02
C GLY A 57 -5.45 24.41 -31.67
N PHE A 58 -4.55 24.25 -30.68
CA PHE A 58 -4.94 23.94 -29.31
C PHE A 58 -5.56 25.15 -28.64
N SER A 59 -6.80 25.02 -28.19
CA SER A 59 -7.53 26.10 -27.52
C SER A 59 -7.30 26.13 -25.99
N ASP A 60 -6.77 25.08 -25.39
CA ASP A 60 -6.58 24.96 -23.95
C ASP A 60 -5.31 24.19 -23.61
N MET A 61 -4.39 24.84 -22.87
CA MET A 61 -3.17 24.23 -22.34
C MET A 61 -3.44 23.08 -21.36
N ASN A 62 -4.60 23.07 -20.71
CA ASN A 62 -4.98 22.00 -19.79
C ASN A 62 -5.21 20.65 -20.51
N SER A 63 -5.38 20.67 -21.82
CA SER A 63 -5.53 19.46 -22.64
C SER A 63 -4.19 18.80 -23.02
N VAL A 64 -3.06 19.45 -22.75
CA VAL A 64 -1.73 18.97 -23.13
C VAL A 64 -0.95 18.54 -21.87
N HIS A 65 -0.66 17.26 -21.73
CA HIS A 65 0.06 16.72 -20.55
C HIS A 65 1.52 17.17 -20.43
N SER A 66 2.23 17.20 -21.54
CA SER A 66 3.62 17.68 -21.59
C SER A 66 4.04 17.92 -23.03
N GLY A 67 5.04 18.77 -23.22
CA GLY A 67 5.55 19.05 -24.55
C GLY A 67 6.87 19.82 -24.53
N TRP A 68 7.43 19.95 -25.73
CA TRP A 68 8.60 20.79 -25.98
C TRP A 68 8.17 21.94 -26.89
N ILE A 69 8.50 23.17 -26.47
CA ILE A 69 8.44 24.33 -27.34
C ILE A 69 9.87 24.64 -27.76
N LYS A 70 10.14 24.58 -29.06
CA LYS A 70 11.45 24.92 -29.62
C LYS A 70 11.30 26.17 -30.48
N THR A 71 12.08 27.19 -30.17
CA THR A 71 12.33 28.34 -31.00
C THR A 71 13.80 28.32 -31.42
N ASP A 72 14.21 29.23 -32.31
CA ASP A 72 15.61 29.30 -32.76
C ASP A 72 16.58 29.54 -31.62
N ASP A 73 16.13 30.22 -30.54
CA ASP A 73 16.98 30.61 -29.40
C ASP A 73 16.72 29.84 -28.12
N VAL A 74 15.57 29.16 -27.97
CA VAL A 74 15.14 28.56 -26.68
C VAL A 74 14.44 27.21 -26.92
N SER A 75 14.79 26.23 -26.11
CA SER A 75 14.07 24.96 -26.02
C SER A 75 13.50 24.81 -24.61
N LEU A 76 12.17 24.87 -24.48
CA LEU A 76 11.47 24.77 -23.21
C LEU A 76 10.69 23.45 -23.15
N TYR A 77 10.94 22.68 -22.11
CA TYR A 77 10.09 21.56 -21.74
C TYR A 77 9.05 22.06 -20.74
N PHE A 78 7.79 21.82 -21.02
CA PHE A 78 6.73 22.03 -20.03
C PHE A 78 6.04 20.69 -19.71
N LYS A 79 5.72 20.53 -18.46
CA LYS A 79 4.86 19.47 -17.96
C LYS A 79 3.69 20.14 -17.24
N ASN A 80 2.49 19.91 -17.72
CA ASN A 80 1.30 20.41 -17.03
C ASN A 80 1.14 19.56 -15.78
N SER A 81 1.29 20.17 -14.61
CA SER A 81 1.02 19.51 -13.34
C SER A 81 -0.50 19.47 -13.12
N MET A 82 -1.18 18.54 -13.82
CA MET A 82 -2.57 18.20 -13.47
C MET A 82 -2.66 17.48 -12.11
N ASP A 83 -1.53 17.32 -11.41
CA ASP A 83 -1.40 16.61 -10.13
C ASP A 83 -2.20 17.23 -8.97
N ASN A 84 -2.59 18.50 -9.05
CA ASN A 84 -3.33 19.12 -7.93
C ASN A 84 -4.82 18.78 -7.90
N GLN A 85 -5.43 18.42 -9.02
CA GLN A 85 -6.84 17.98 -9.02
C GLN A 85 -6.98 16.50 -8.66
N ASP A 86 -6.04 15.67 -9.11
CA ASP A 86 -6.06 14.23 -8.77
C ASP A 86 -5.68 13.98 -7.30
N THR A 87 -4.74 14.74 -6.73
CA THR A 87 -4.39 14.61 -5.31
C THR A 87 -5.49 15.10 -4.37
N ALA A 88 -6.20 16.18 -4.73
CA ALA A 88 -7.37 16.62 -3.97
C ALA A 88 -8.50 15.57 -4.04
N SER A 89 -8.78 15.01 -5.22
CA SER A 89 -9.81 13.98 -5.40
C SER A 89 -9.46 12.66 -4.70
N VAL A 90 -8.18 12.29 -4.64
CA VAL A 90 -7.73 11.10 -3.89
C VAL A 90 -7.84 11.36 -2.38
N ALA A 91 -7.44 12.53 -1.90
CA ALA A 91 -7.57 12.90 -0.49
C ALA A 91 -9.05 12.97 -0.06
N GLU A 92 -9.92 13.55 -0.87
CA GLU A 92 -11.37 13.59 -0.64
C GLU A 92 -11.96 12.17 -0.65
N SER A 93 -11.56 11.32 -1.59
CA SER A 93 -12.01 9.93 -1.67
C SER A 93 -11.56 9.11 -0.47
N ILE A 94 -10.34 9.31 0.02
CA ILE A 94 -9.84 8.68 1.26
C ILE A 94 -10.62 9.23 2.47
N GLN A 95 -10.90 10.52 2.52
CA GLN A 95 -11.68 11.12 3.59
C GLN A 95 -13.13 10.60 3.60
N GLU A 96 -13.75 10.44 2.43
CA GLU A 96 -15.08 9.83 2.31
C GLU A 96 -15.06 8.37 2.73
N LEU A 97 -14.01 7.62 2.39
CA LEU A 97 -13.82 6.25 2.84
C LEU A 97 -13.73 6.17 4.37
N ILE A 98 -12.92 7.03 4.98
CA ILE A 98 -12.77 7.07 6.44
C ILE A 98 -14.07 7.48 7.11
N ASN A 99 -14.77 8.49 6.58
CA ASN A 99 -16.07 8.93 7.10
C ASN A 99 -17.17 7.88 6.90
N GLY A 100 -17.07 7.06 5.85
CA GLY A 100 -17.98 5.95 5.55
C GLY A 100 -17.66 4.65 6.26
N VAL A 101 -16.61 4.60 7.09
CA VAL A 101 -16.24 3.39 7.85
C VAL A 101 -17.34 3.11 8.90
N VAL A 102 -18.08 2.03 8.67
CA VAL A 102 -19.05 1.54 9.65
C VAL A 102 -18.30 0.86 10.78
N LEU A 103 -18.52 1.32 12.01
CA LEU A 103 -17.94 0.68 13.20
C LEU A 103 -18.34 -0.79 13.26
N CYS A 104 -17.43 -1.62 13.75
CA CYS A 104 -17.68 -3.03 13.93
C CYS A 104 -18.92 -3.25 14.85
N PRO A 105 -19.91 -4.03 14.43
CA PRO A 105 -21.00 -4.42 15.30
C PRO A 105 -20.48 -5.23 16.49
N LEU A 106 -21.24 -5.24 17.58
CA LEU A 106 -20.87 -6.02 18.75
C LEU A 106 -20.94 -7.52 18.43
N ILE A 107 -19.80 -8.15 18.21
CA ILE A 107 -19.68 -9.61 18.03
C ILE A 107 -19.50 -10.23 19.42
N LYS A 108 -20.39 -11.15 19.79
CA LYS A 108 -20.35 -11.83 21.08
C LYS A 108 -19.03 -12.58 21.26
N SER A 109 -18.45 -12.47 22.47
CA SER A 109 -17.25 -13.24 22.81
C SER A 109 -17.53 -14.74 22.80
N PRO A 110 -16.59 -15.59 22.37
CA PRO A 110 -16.74 -17.04 22.44
C PRO A 110 -16.94 -17.48 23.89
N GLY A 111 -17.70 -18.55 24.10
CA GLY A 111 -17.97 -19.10 25.44
C GLY A 111 -16.78 -19.88 26.03
N TYR A 112 -15.81 -20.25 25.20
CA TYR A 112 -14.60 -21.00 25.58
C TYR A 112 -13.45 -20.66 24.65
N SER A 113 -12.26 -20.52 25.22
CA SER A 113 -10.98 -20.34 24.48
C SER A 113 -9.80 -20.82 25.34
N GLU A 114 -8.71 -21.18 24.69
CA GLU A 114 -7.47 -21.69 25.32
C GLU A 114 -6.41 -20.59 25.39
N ASP A 115 -6.05 -20.18 26.61
CA ASP A 115 -5.07 -19.12 26.88
C ASP A 115 -3.64 -19.42 26.39
N ASN A 116 -3.33 -20.70 26.19
CA ASN A 116 -2.02 -21.17 25.76
C ASN A 116 -1.88 -21.22 24.24
N LEU A 117 -2.94 -20.88 23.52
CA LEU A 117 -2.98 -20.96 22.04
C LEU A 117 -3.12 -19.60 21.38
N LEU A 118 -2.41 -19.44 20.28
CA LEU A 118 -2.52 -18.35 19.32
C LEU A 118 -2.67 -18.93 17.91
N THR A 119 -3.65 -18.45 17.14
CA THR A 119 -3.81 -18.85 15.74
C THR A 119 -3.47 -17.70 14.81
N LEU A 120 -2.53 -17.92 13.91
CA LEU A 120 -2.14 -17.01 12.83
C LEU A 120 -2.98 -17.31 11.58
N TYR A 121 -3.57 -16.27 11.00
CA TYR A 121 -4.26 -16.26 9.72
C TYR A 121 -3.53 -15.31 8.76
N PRO A 122 -2.52 -15.80 8.02
CA PRO A 122 -1.82 -14.98 7.06
C PRO A 122 -2.64 -14.83 5.78
N ILE A 123 -2.69 -13.60 5.27
CA ILE A 123 -3.27 -13.22 3.98
C ILE A 123 -2.10 -12.69 3.16
N ALA A 124 -1.73 -13.38 2.10
CA ALA A 124 -0.59 -12.99 1.26
C ALA A 124 -1.06 -12.77 -0.18
N ASP A 125 -0.56 -11.71 -0.78
CA ASP A 125 -0.67 -11.47 -2.22
C ASP A 125 -2.12 -11.64 -2.73
N ALA A 126 -3.05 -10.91 -2.13
CA ALA A 126 -4.46 -10.97 -2.53
C ALA A 126 -4.72 -10.22 -3.84
N HIS A 127 -3.88 -9.23 -4.16
CA HIS A 127 -3.96 -8.44 -5.39
C HIS A 127 -5.39 -8.00 -5.74
N ILE A 128 -6.13 -7.48 -4.76
CA ILE A 128 -7.49 -6.97 -4.97
C ILE A 128 -7.42 -5.82 -5.99
N GLY A 129 -8.23 -5.89 -7.02
CA GLY A 129 -8.16 -4.99 -8.18
C GLY A 129 -7.46 -5.58 -9.39
N MET A 130 -6.83 -6.76 -9.30
CA MET A 130 -6.27 -7.47 -10.45
C MET A 130 -7.40 -7.97 -11.36
N LYS A 131 -7.15 -7.91 -12.68
CA LYS A 131 -7.99 -8.56 -13.68
C LYS A 131 -7.28 -9.79 -14.24
N ALA A 132 -7.96 -10.92 -14.26
CA ALA A 132 -7.56 -12.07 -15.03
C ALA A 132 -8.77 -12.63 -15.80
N ASP A 133 -8.55 -13.01 -17.04
CA ASP A 133 -9.55 -13.61 -17.91
C ASP A 133 -9.32 -15.13 -17.99
N ALA A 134 -10.39 -15.91 -17.83
CA ALA A 134 -10.30 -17.36 -17.84
C ALA A 134 -9.74 -17.94 -19.15
N SER A 135 -9.92 -17.26 -20.27
CA SER A 135 -9.38 -17.69 -21.57
C SER A 135 -7.85 -17.61 -21.63
N GLU A 136 -7.24 -16.70 -20.86
CA GLU A 136 -5.78 -16.51 -20.83
C GLU A 136 -5.11 -17.26 -19.66
N THR A 137 -5.73 -17.23 -18.49
CA THR A 137 -5.12 -17.68 -17.24
C THR A 137 -5.68 -19.01 -16.72
N GLY A 138 -6.84 -19.44 -17.27
CA GLY A 138 -7.57 -20.62 -16.83
C GLY A 138 -8.57 -20.37 -15.72
N GLU A 139 -8.62 -19.15 -15.15
CA GLU A 139 -9.62 -18.74 -14.15
C GLU A 139 -9.89 -17.23 -14.22
N GLU A 140 -11.11 -16.82 -13.88
CA GLU A 140 -11.48 -15.43 -13.72
C GLU A 140 -10.96 -14.89 -12.39
N TYR A 141 -10.50 -13.63 -12.40
CA TYR A 141 -10.16 -12.91 -11.17
C TYR A 141 -10.52 -11.42 -11.27
N ASN A 142 -11.10 -10.90 -10.20
CA ASN A 142 -11.45 -9.50 -10.00
C ASN A 142 -11.60 -9.23 -8.48
N SER A 143 -11.92 -8.00 -8.09
CA SER A 143 -12.06 -7.64 -6.69
C SER A 143 -13.16 -8.41 -5.94
N ASP A 144 -14.29 -8.68 -6.56
CA ASP A 144 -15.39 -9.42 -5.92
C ASP A 144 -14.98 -10.86 -5.62
N ILE A 145 -14.30 -11.51 -6.59
CA ILE A 145 -13.75 -12.84 -6.42
C ILE A 145 -12.69 -12.86 -5.31
N ALA A 146 -11.82 -11.84 -5.25
CA ALA A 146 -10.82 -11.70 -4.21
C ALA A 146 -11.44 -11.62 -2.81
N VAL A 147 -12.45 -10.75 -2.64
CA VAL A 147 -13.19 -10.60 -1.38
C VAL A 147 -13.84 -11.93 -0.96
N GLU A 148 -14.49 -12.61 -1.90
CA GLU A 148 -15.16 -13.88 -1.60
C GLU A 148 -14.16 -15.01 -1.27
N ARG A 149 -13.01 -15.06 -1.94
CA ARG A 149 -11.91 -15.99 -1.60
C ARG A 149 -11.43 -15.78 -0.17
N ILE A 150 -11.17 -14.54 0.24
CA ILE A 150 -10.74 -14.23 1.61
C ILE A 150 -11.84 -14.61 2.60
N ARG A 151 -13.10 -14.23 2.36
CA ARG A 151 -14.22 -14.57 3.24
C ARG A 151 -14.38 -16.09 3.42
N ARG A 152 -14.43 -16.83 2.31
CA ARG A 152 -14.57 -18.29 2.31
C ARG A 152 -13.35 -18.98 2.94
N GLY A 153 -12.15 -18.51 2.60
CA GLY A 153 -10.89 -19.03 3.15
C GLY A 153 -10.81 -18.84 4.65
N MET A 154 -11.10 -17.61 5.13
CA MET A 154 -11.14 -17.31 6.56
C MET A 154 -12.20 -18.15 7.28
N ALA A 155 -13.42 -18.22 6.77
CA ALA A 155 -14.49 -19.00 7.40
C ALA A 155 -14.07 -20.47 7.58
N LYS A 156 -13.45 -21.09 6.57
CA LYS A 156 -12.95 -22.47 6.66
C LYS A 156 -11.76 -22.61 7.62
N CYS A 157 -10.80 -21.67 7.58
CA CYS A 157 -9.67 -21.66 8.50
C CYS A 157 -10.14 -21.54 9.94
N VAL A 158 -10.99 -20.55 10.25
CA VAL A 158 -11.51 -20.29 11.60
C VAL A 158 -12.34 -21.47 12.08
N ALA A 159 -13.23 -22.02 11.25
CA ALA A 159 -14.08 -23.15 11.65
C ALA A 159 -13.26 -24.38 12.11
N ASN A 160 -12.16 -24.66 11.43
CA ASN A 160 -11.36 -25.87 11.64
C ASN A 160 -10.11 -25.65 12.54
N SER A 161 -9.80 -24.41 12.92
CA SER A 161 -8.70 -24.13 13.86
C SER A 161 -9.13 -24.44 15.32
N PRO A 162 -8.19 -24.78 16.20
CA PRO A 162 -8.45 -24.87 17.64
C PRO A 162 -9.03 -23.57 18.22
N PRO A 163 -9.76 -23.63 19.34
CA PRO A 163 -10.36 -22.46 19.98
C PRO A 163 -9.31 -21.66 20.76
N SER A 164 -8.32 -21.10 20.10
CA SER A 164 -7.28 -20.27 20.71
C SER A 164 -7.87 -18.95 21.23
N LYS A 165 -7.37 -18.45 22.36
CA LYS A 165 -7.76 -17.15 22.90
C LYS A 165 -7.34 -16.03 21.99
N TYR A 166 -6.14 -16.11 21.43
CA TYR A 166 -5.52 -15.10 20.60
C TYR A 166 -5.57 -15.49 19.13
N ALA A 167 -5.84 -14.51 18.26
CA ALA A 167 -5.62 -14.66 16.84
C ALA A 167 -4.82 -13.49 16.28
N LEU A 168 -3.98 -13.78 15.30
CA LEU A 168 -3.22 -12.83 14.52
C LEU A 168 -3.70 -12.87 13.09
N VAL A 169 -4.40 -11.81 12.64
CA VAL A 169 -4.76 -11.60 11.23
C VAL A 169 -3.66 -10.74 10.61
N LEU A 170 -2.87 -11.35 9.76
CA LEU A 170 -1.64 -10.76 9.21
C LEU A 170 -1.75 -10.65 7.69
N ASP A 171 -1.92 -9.43 7.18
CA ASP A 171 -1.68 -9.14 5.77
C ASP A 171 -0.16 -9.07 5.54
N VAL A 172 0.35 -9.93 4.65
CA VAL A 172 1.78 -10.07 4.35
C VAL A 172 2.21 -9.21 3.16
N GLY A 173 1.37 -8.26 2.76
CA GLY A 173 1.61 -7.32 1.67
C GLY A 173 0.93 -7.73 0.36
N ASP A 174 0.92 -6.80 -0.58
CA ASP A 174 0.24 -6.90 -1.87
C ASP A 174 -1.26 -7.24 -1.74
N LEU A 175 -1.91 -6.62 -0.73
CA LEU A 175 -3.35 -6.74 -0.54
C LEU A 175 -4.10 -6.12 -1.72
N THR A 176 -3.69 -4.93 -2.21
CA THR A 176 -4.18 -4.33 -3.44
C THR A 176 -3.20 -4.52 -4.59
N HIS A 177 -3.73 -4.69 -5.82
CA HIS A 177 -2.93 -4.94 -7.01
C HIS A 177 -2.22 -3.69 -7.54
N ALA A 178 -2.81 -2.53 -7.37
CA ALA A 178 -2.23 -1.23 -7.72
C ALA A 178 -2.21 -0.31 -6.49
N ASP A 179 -1.35 0.71 -6.51
CA ASP A 179 -1.19 1.70 -5.44
C ASP A 179 -1.94 3.00 -5.74
N ASP A 180 -2.36 3.18 -7.00
CA ASP A 180 -3.07 4.35 -7.51
C ASP A 180 -3.85 4.03 -8.80
N ASN A 181 -4.38 5.07 -9.46
CA ASN A 181 -5.11 4.93 -10.73
C ASN A 181 -4.20 4.77 -11.97
N ASN A 182 -2.88 4.78 -11.83
CA ASN A 182 -1.97 4.66 -12.98
C ASN A 182 -1.83 3.22 -13.48
N ALA A 183 -2.39 2.24 -12.76
CA ALA A 183 -2.34 0.81 -13.09
C ALA A 183 -0.91 0.32 -13.42
N GLN A 184 0.03 0.64 -12.52
CA GLN A 184 1.43 0.23 -12.64
C GLN A 184 2.04 0.01 -11.25
N THR A 185 3.05 -0.84 -11.17
CA THR A 185 3.79 -1.03 -9.92
C THR A 185 4.51 0.27 -9.52
N PRO A 186 4.48 0.67 -8.23
CA PRO A 186 5.00 1.97 -7.79
C PRO A 186 6.46 2.23 -8.20
N ARG A 187 7.33 1.23 -8.04
CA ARG A 187 8.76 1.38 -8.24
C ARG A 187 9.23 1.06 -9.66
N SER A 188 8.90 -0.13 -10.16
CA SER A 188 9.36 -0.62 -11.46
C SER A 188 8.54 -0.09 -12.64
N LYS A 189 7.38 0.55 -12.38
CA LYS A 189 6.46 1.06 -13.40
C LYS A 189 5.97 -0.02 -14.37
N HIS A 190 5.94 -1.26 -13.91
CA HIS A 190 5.40 -2.37 -14.70
C HIS A 190 3.89 -2.18 -14.87
N PRO A 191 3.35 -2.22 -16.10
CA PRO A 191 1.90 -2.09 -16.33
C PRO A 191 1.14 -3.25 -15.69
N LEU A 192 -0.04 -2.96 -15.17
CA LEU A 192 -0.88 -3.91 -14.45
C LEU A 192 -2.26 -4.00 -15.10
N ASP A 193 -2.77 -5.22 -15.23
CA ASP A 193 -4.14 -5.46 -15.66
C ASP A 193 -5.08 -5.29 -14.44
N VAL A 194 -5.87 -4.22 -14.46
CA VAL A 194 -6.80 -3.89 -13.37
C VAL A 194 -8.26 -4.11 -13.77
N SER A 195 -9.06 -4.61 -12.83
CA SER A 195 -10.49 -4.88 -13.05
C SER A 195 -11.36 -3.63 -12.93
N GLU A 196 -10.90 -2.64 -12.16
CA GLU A 196 -11.64 -1.41 -11.89
C GLU A 196 -10.73 -0.27 -11.44
N ARG A 197 -11.34 0.89 -11.15
CA ARG A 197 -10.61 2.03 -10.57
C ARG A 197 -10.10 1.70 -9.17
N PHE A 198 -8.92 2.22 -8.85
CA PHE A 198 -8.23 2.02 -7.57
C PHE A 198 -9.11 2.24 -6.33
N PHE A 199 -9.99 3.26 -6.36
CA PHE A 199 -10.93 3.54 -5.28
C PHE A 199 -11.82 2.34 -4.94
N HIS A 200 -12.33 1.63 -5.93
CA HIS A 200 -13.16 0.45 -5.71
C HIS A 200 -12.33 -0.71 -5.14
N ALA A 201 -11.15 -0.97 -5.71
CA ALA A 201 -10.22 -1.97 -5.18
C ALA A 201 -9.86 -1.72 -3.71
N LEU A 202 -9.60 -0.46 -3.34
CA LEU A 202 -9.31 -0.07 -1.96
C LEU A 202 -10.49 -0.36 -1.02
N ARG A 203 -11.73 -0.06 -1.43
CA ARG A 203 -12.93 -0.42 -0.66
C ARG A 203 -13.08 -1.93 -0.49
N CYS A 204 -12.83 -2.69 -1.54
CA CYS A 204 -12.86 -4.15 -1.49
C CYS A 204 -11.79 -4.71 -0.53
N ALA A 205 -10.57 -4.12 -0.52
CA ALA A 205 -9.52 -4.50 0.41
C ALA A 205 -9.91 -4.27 1.88
N ILE A 206 -10.48 -3.11 2.20
CA ILE A 206 -11.00 -2.80 3.54
C ILE A 206 -12.13 -3.77 3.91
N THR A 207 -13.04 -4.07 2.97
CA THR A 207 -14.15 -5.00 3.18
C THR A 207 -13.65 -6.42 3.46
N ALA A 208 -12.68 -6.91 2.67
CA ALA A 208 -12.12 -8.25 2.81
C ALA A 208 -11.41 -8.43 4.16
N LEU A 209 -10.56 -7.47 4.52
CA LEU A 209 -9.81 -7.54 5.79
C LEU A 209 -10.75 -7.37 7.00
N SER A 210 -11.77 -6.50 6.91
CA SER A 210 -12.81 -6.40 7.93
C SER A 210 -13.57 -7.72 8.11
N ALA A 211 -13.96 -8.37 7.02
CA ALA A 211 -14.64 -9.66 7.07
C ALA A 211 -13.76 -10.76 7.68
N ALA A 212 -12.45 -10.72 7.42
CA ALA A 212 -11.50 -11.66 8.03
C ALA A 212 -11.41 -11.47 9.55
N ILE A 213 -11.32 -10.23 10.03
CA ILE A 213 -11.29 -9.91 11.47
C ILE A 213 -12.64 -10.25 12.13
N ASP A 214 -13.77 -9.87 11.52
CA ASP A 214 -15.10 -10.17 12.02
C ASP A 214 -15.33 -11.70 12.14
N CYS A 215 -14.82 -12.47 11.18
CA CYS A 215 -14.84 -13.93 11.24
C CYS A 215 -13.99 -14.48 12.40
N ALA A 216 -12.78 -13.98 12.58
CA ALA A 216 -11.90 -14.38 13.69
C ALA A 216 -12.50 -14.06 15.06
N LEU A 217 -13.18 -12.92 15.21
CA LEU A 217 -13.87 -12.52 16.45
C LEU A 217 -14.98 -13.49 16.91
N GLN A 218 -15.51 -14.33 16.02
CA GLN A 218 -16.50 -15.33 16.38
C GLN A 218 -15.91 -16.49 17.19
N LYS A 219 -14.60 -16.75 17.07
CA LYS A 219 -13.92 -17.87 17.73
C LYS A 219 -12.86 -17.45 18.74
N HIS A 220 -12.21 -16.31 18.55
CA HIS A 220 -11.11 -15.86 19.38
C HIS A 220 -11.48 -14.66 20.23
N GLU A 221 -10.96 -14.57 21.46
CA GLU A 221 -11.27 -13.45 22.36
C GLU A 221 -10.52 -12.18 22.01
N GLN A 222 -9.26 -12.30 21.58
CA GLN A 222 -8.36 -11.20 21.27
C GLN A 222 -7.80 -11.34 19.86
N ILE A 223 -7.92 -10.30 19.07
CA ILE A 223 -7.43 -10.25 17.69
C ILE A 223 -6.35 -9.19 17.60
N ILE A 224 -5.21 -9.55 17.05
CA ILE A 224 -4.17 -8.62 16.61
C ILE A 224 -4.23 -8.57 15.10
N CYS A 225 -4.29 -7.37 14.53
CA CYS A 225 -4.25 -7.17 13.07
C CYS A 225 -3.01 -6.37 12.69
N ARG A 226 -2.30 -6.84 11.69
CA ARG A 226 -1.18 -6.13 11.06
C ARG A 226 -1.36 -6.12 9.55
N VAL A 227 -1.15 -4.94 8.95
CA VAL A 227 -1.12 -4.74 7.49
C VAL A 227 0.31 -4.38 7.11
N LEU A 228 0.93 -5.20 6.28
CA LEU A 228 2.27 -4.93 5.74
C LEU A 228 2.16 -4.31 4.35
N ARG A 229 3.15 -3.51 4.00
CA ARG A 229 3.28 -3.07 2.62
C ARG A 229 3.80 -4.21 1.73
N GLY A 230 3.43 -4.19 0.45
CA GLY A 230 4.09 -4.95 -0.60
C GLY A 230 4.69 -4.04 -1.66
N ASN A 231 5.16 -4.59 -2.77
CA ASN A 231 5.69 -3.82 -3.89
C ASN A 231 4.60 -3.29 -4.85
N HIS A 232 3.39 -3.80 -4.75
CA HIS A 232 2.22 -3.30 -5.48
C HIS A 232 1.46 -2.20 -4.72
N ASN A 233 1.58 -2.16 -3.39
CA ASN A 233 0.81 -1.26 -2.52
C ASN A 233 1.71 -0.52 -1.51
N GLU A 234 2.79 0.09 -2.00
CA GLU A 234 3.80 0.77 -1.15
C GLU A 234 3.22 1.93 -0.31
N THR A 235 2.08 2.50 -0.69
CA THR A 235 1.43 3.63 -0.01
C THR A 235 0.02 3.29 0.47
N SER A 236 -0.77 2.63 -0.36
CA SER A 236 -2.19 2.38 -0.09
C SER A 236 -2.46 1.45 1.09
N TYR A 237 -1.50 0.60 1.48
CA TYR A 237 -1.62 -0.22 2.69
C TYR A 237 -1.87 0.63 3.95
N LEU A 238 -1.35 1.87 4.01
CA LEU A 238 -1.60 2.80 5.12
C LEU A 238 -3.08 3.19 5.21
N ALA A 239 -3.72 3.44 4.06
CA ALA A 239 -5.14 3.77 4.02
C ALA A 239 -6.00 2.60 4.52
N VAL A 240 -5.66 1.36 4.13
CA VAL A 240 -6.31 0.15 4.66
C VAL A 240 -6.09 0.03 6.17
N MET A 241 -4.84 0.16 6.62
CA MET A 241 -4.49 0.08 8.04
C MET A 241 -5.28 1.07 8.89
N PHE A 242 -5.34 2.35 8.48
CA PHE A 242 -6.08 3.38 9.21
C PHE A 242 -7.58 3.15 9.18
N ALA A 243 -8.15 2.72 8.05
CA ALA A 243 -9.57 2.39 7.95
C ALA A 243 -9.96 1.21 8.86
N ILE A 244 -9.12 0.18 8.95
CA ILE A 244 -9.32 -0.95 9.86
C ILE A 244 -9.19 -0.49 11.32
N ALA A 245 -8.18 0.33 11.63
CA ALA A 245 -8.02 0.87 12.99
C ALA A 245 -9.24 1.70 13.42
N GLU A 246 -9.76 2.55 12.53
CA GLU A 246 -10.95 3.35 12.78
C GLU A 246 -12.20 2.49 12.97
N ARG A 247 -12.39 1.44 12.13
CA ARG A 247 -13.51 0.51 12.25
C ARG A 247 -13.57 -0.18 13.62
N TYR A 248 -12.42 -0.54 14.17
CA TYR A 248 -12.35 -1.31 15.43
C TYR A 248 -11.94 -0.48 16.64
N LYS A 249 -11.84 0.85 16.55
CA LYS A 249 -11.37 1.72 17.65
C LYS A 249 -12.10 1.56 18.98
N ASN A 250 -13.37 1.18 18.93
CA ASN A 250 -14.22 0.96 20.12
C ASN A 250 -14.32 -0.53 20.51
N ASN A 251 -13.66 -1.43 19.81
CA ASN A 251 -13.68 -2.85 20.10
C ASN A 251 -12.42 -3.27 20.87
N ILE A 252 -12.55 -3.39 22.19
CA ILE A 252 -11.43 -3.74 23.09
C ILE A 252 -10.80 -5.11 22.80
N ARG A 253 -11.45 -5.94 21.98
CA ARG A 253 -10.95 -7.26 21.56
C ARG A 253 -10.06 -7.20 20.33
N VAL A 254 -9.95 -6.05 19.66
CA VAL A 254 -9.17 -5.90 18.43
C VAL A 254 -8.09 -4.84 18.63
N THR A 255 -6.86 -5.24 18.43
CA THR A 255 -5.70 -4.35 18.37
C THR A 255 -5.19 -4.28 16.93
N VAL A 256 -5.20 -3.10 16.34
CA VAL A 256 -4.61 -2.86 15.02
C VAL A 256 -3.27 -2.17 15.20
N GLU A 257 -2.20 -2.80 14.74
CA GLU A 257 -0.87 -2.20 14.80
C GLU A 257 -0.72 -1.10 13.74
N GLN A 258 -0.63 0.14 14.19
CA GLN A 258 -0.53 1.32 13.33
C GLN A 258 0.93 1.76 13.20
N THR A 259 1.69 1.09 12.38
CA THR A 259 3.10 1.42 12.10
C THR A 259 3.41 1.26 10.63
N ALA A 260 4.25 2.14 10.10
CA ALA A 260 4.75 2.10 8.72
C ALA A 260 6.02 1.21 8.57
N ALA A 261 6.39 0.44 9.59
CA ALA A 261 7.53 -0.45 9.51
C ALA A 261 7.29 -1.58 8.51
N ASP A 262 8.28 -1.87 7.66
CA ASP A 262 8.23 -2.97 6.67
C ASP A 262 8.26 -4.36 7.32
N PHE A 263 8.72 -4.43 8.57
CA PHE A 263 8.88 -5.66 9.32
C PHE A 263 7.85 -5.78 10.44
N PHE A 264 7.43 -6.99 10.69
CA PHE A 264 6.54 -7.35 11.79
C PHE A 264 7.22 -8.36 12.71
N VAL A 265 6.99 -8.24 14.01
CA VAL A 265 7.36 -9.23 15.01
C VAL A 265 6.29 -9.35 16.07
N HIS A 266 6.01 -10.57 16.48
CA HIS A 266 5.10 -10.87 17.60
C HIS A 266 5.70 -11.97 18.47
N GLU A 267 5.70 -11.75 19.79
CA GLU A 267 6.12 -12.70 20.80
C GLU A 267 4.90 -13.33 21.47
N PHE A 268 4.88 -14.66 21.55
CA PHE A 268 3.85 -15.39 22.27
C PHE A 268 4.48 -16.54 23.08
N GLY A 269 4.73 -16.31 24.35
CA GLY A 269 5.48 -17.26 25.19
C GLY A 269 6.89 -17.53 24.64
N SER A 270 7.20 -18.79 24.30
CA SER A 270 8.48 -19.15 23.67
C SER A 270 8.46 -19.07 22.14
N ILE A 271 7.38 -18.51 21.55
CA ILE A 271 7.21 -18.37 20.10
C ILE A 271 7.59 -16.97 19.65
N MET A 272 8.34 -16.87 18.57
CA MET A 272 8.60 -15.62 17.84
C MET A 272 8.10 -15.75 16.42
N ILE A 273 7.14 -14.92 16.04
CA ILE A 273 6.59 -14.84 14.68
C ILE A 273 7.06 -13.54 14.07
N ALA A 274 7.69 -13.59 12.90
CA ALA A 274 8.06 -12.40 12.14
C ALA A 274 7.52 -12.49 10.72
N ALA A 275 7.38 -11.33 10.07
CA ALA A 275 6.97 -11.26 8.67
C ALA A 275 7.55 -10.03 7.97
N HIS A 276 7.70 -10.17 6.66
CA HIS A 276 8.05 -9.15 5.69
C HIS A 276 7.51 -9.58 4.34
N HIS A 277 7.14 -8.67 3.46
CA HIS A 277 6.57 -9.06 2.16
C HIS A 277 7.50 -9.99 1.34
N GLY A 278 8.81 -9.76 1.35
CA GLY A 278 9.79 -10.63 0.67
C GLY A 278 10.43 -9.99 -0.57
N ASP A 279 9.95 -8.82 -1.02
CA ASP A 279 10.42 -8.12 -2.21
C ASP A 279 11.83 -7.49 -2.09
N LYS A 280 12.27 -7.16 -0.87
CA LYS A 280 13.53 -6.42 -0.62
C LYS A 280 14.66 -7.27 -0.06
N ALA A 281 14.36 -8.42 0.53
CA ALA A 281 15.37 -9.22 1.23
C ALA A 281 15.13 -10.72 1.09
N LYS A 282 16.22 -11.47 0.90
CA LYS A 282 16.20 -12.94 0.85
C LYS A 282 16.10 -13.55 2.25
N ALA A 283 15.65 -14.80 2.34
CA ALA A 283 15.41 -15.52 3.58
C ALA A 283 16.57 -15.47 4.59
N ASP A 284 17.80 -15.71 4.14
CA ASP A 284 18.97 -15.69 5.03
C ASP A 284 19.17 -14.32 5.67
N ARG A 285 18.98 -13.23 4.92
CA ARG A 285 19.10 -11.86 5.44
C ARG A 285 17.95 -11.53 6.40
N LEU A 286 16.73 -12.03 6.13
CA LEU A 286 15.57 -11.81 7.01
C LEU A 286 15.79 -12.49 8.38
N VAL A 287 16.37 -13.68 8.41
CA VAL A 287 16.71 -14.38 9.68
C VAL A 287 17.77 -13.63 10.47
N MET A 288 18.84 -13.15 9.81
CA MET A 288 19.86 -12.32 10.47
C MET A 288 19.27 -11.03 11.03
N HIS A 289 18.41 -10.36 10.25
CA HIS A 289 17.69 -9.17 10.71
C HIS A 289 16.79 -9.47 11.91
N MET A 290 16.08 -10.60 11.92
CA MET A 290 15.21 -11.01 13.03
C MET A 290 15.97 -11.12 14.35
N ALA A 291 17.19 -11.67 14.33
CA ALA A 291 18.03 -11.81 15.51
C ALA A 291 18.65 -10.47 15.96
N ASP A 292 19.05 -9.64 14.99
CA ASP A 292 19.72 -8.35 15.27
C ASP A 292 18.72 -7.26 15.72
N ALA A 293 17.57 -7.16 15.05
CA ALA A 293 16.58 -6.13 15.36
C ALA A 293 15.80 -6.37 16.66
N TRP A 294 15.63 -7.65 17.05
CA TRP A 294 14.88 -8.03 18.25
C TRP A 294 15.65 -9.03 19.15
N PRO A 295 16.86 -8.68 19.61
CA PRO A 295 17.73 -9.62 20.33
C PRO A 295 17.14 -10.09 21.66
N GLU A 296 16.31 -9.27 22.29
CA GLU A 296 15.66 -9.63 23.55
C GLU A 296 14.57 -10.69 23.34
N ILE A 297 13.70 -10.51 22.31
CA ILE A 297 12.68 -11.50 21.96
C ILE A 297 13.38 -12.78 21.47
N TRP A 298 14.40 -12.64 20.63
CA TRP A 298 15.22 -13.76 20.17
C TRP A 298 15.79 -14.58 21.33
N GLY A 299 16.34 -13.92 22.36
CA GLY A 299 16.93 -14.58 23.52
C GLY A 299 15.92 -15.34 24.40
N ARG A 300 14.66 -14.87 24.45
CA ARG A 300 13.59 -15.51 25.25
C ARG A 300 12.85 -16.63 24.52
N THR A 301 12.87 -16.61 23.19
CA THR A 301 12.06 -17.54 22.38
C THR A 301 12.88 -18.72 21.87
N LYS A 302 12.21 -19.85 21.67
CA LYS A 302 12.79 -21.11 21.17
C LYS A 302 12.29 -21.48 19.78
N HIS A 303 11.00 -21.26 19.52
CA HIS A 303 10.34 -21.61 18.25
C HIS A 303 10.15 -20.35 17.43
N ARG A 304 10.83 -20.26 16.30
CA ARG A 304 10.88 -19.04 15.48
C ARG A 304 10.37 -19.29 14.09
N PHE A 305 9.45 -18.43 13.64
CA PHE A 305 8.77 -18.53 12.35
C PHE A 305 8.88 -17.20 11.63
N TYR A 306 9.22 -17.25 10.36
CA TYR A 306 9.29 -16.08 9.49
C TYR A 306 8.42 -16.28 8.27
N PHE A 307 7.47 -15.38 8.01
CA PHE A 307 6.54 -15.45 6.89
C PHE A 307 6.85 -14.42 5.83
N THR A 308 6.78 -14.83 4.55
CA THR A 308 6.91 -13.96 3.38
C THR A 308 5.83 -14.26 2.35
N GLY A 309 5.51 -13.29 1.49
CA GLY A 309 4.67 -13.42 0.30
C GLY A 309 5.49 -13.28 -0.98
N HIS A 310 5.04 -12.43 -1.89
CA HIS A 310 5.69 -11.90 -3.10
C HIS A 310 5.86 -12.90 -4.25
N LEU A 311 6.35 -14.11 -4.04
CA LEU A 311 6.65 -15.06 -5.11
C LEU A 311 5.52 -16.05 -5.38
N HIS A 312 4.40 -15.96 -4.71
CA HIS A 312 3.13 -16.67 -4.90
C HIS A 312 3.19 -18.20 -4.84
N HIS A 313 4.33 -18.80 -4.47
CA HIS A 313 4.49 -20.25 -4.34
C HIS A 313 5.02 -20.64 -2.95
N THR A 314 4.67 -21.83 -2.51
CA THR A 314 5.16 -22.32 -1.21
C THR A 314 6.63 -22.68 -1.29
N MET A 315 7.41 -22.14 -0.38
CA MET A 315 8.75 -22.62 -0.06
C MET A 315 8.91 -22.58 1.47
N MET A 316 9.43 -23.65 2.04
CA MET A 316 9.73 -23.73 3.47
C MET A 316 11.19 -24.14 3.65
N ARG A 317 11.93 -23.39 4.45
CA ARG A 317 13.33 -23.65 4.76
C ARG A 317 13.58 -23.41 6.24
N GLU A 318 14.44 -24.20 6.83
CA GLU A 318 14.98 -23.93 8.15
C GLU A 318 16.35 -23.27 8.02
N ILE A 319 16.52 -22.10 8.66
CA ILE A 319 17.74 -21.30 8.60
C ILE A 319 18.06 -20.84 10.03
N GLY A 320 19.19 -21.28 10.60
CA GLY A 320 19.61 -20.84 11.95
C GLY A 320 18.57 -21.07 13.05
N GLY A 321 17.78 -22.16 12.96
CA GLY A 321 16.70 -22.46 13.91
C GLY A 321 15.43 -21.62 13.71
N VAL A 322 15.28 -20.95 12.56
CA VAL A 322 14.06 -20.25 12.15
C VAL A 322 13.43 -21.00 10.97
N ILE A 323 12.16 -21.30 11.07
CA ILE A 323 11.36 -21.81 9.94
C ILE A 323 10.92 -20.59 9.12
N VAL A 324 11.50 -20.44 7.92
CA VAL A 324 11.11 -19.42 6.95
C VAL A 324 10.14 -20.03 5.97
N GLU A 325 8.91 -19.51 5.95
CA GLU A 325 7.85 -19.95 5.04
C GLU A 325 7.46 -18.84 4.10
N GLN A 326 7.62 -19.08 2.81
CA GLN A 326 7.02 -18.29 1.75
C GLN A 326 5.62 -18.83 1.47
N LEU A 327 4.64 -17.94 1.57
CA LEU A 327 3.23 -18.28 1.47
C LEU A 327 2.77 -18.35 0.01
N ARG A 328 1.74 -19.15 -0.25
CA ARG A 328 0.98 -19.06 -1.49
C ARG A 328 0.10 -17.83 -1.47
N ALA A 329 -0.11 -17.27 -2.65
CA ALA A 329 -1.01 -16.16 -2.85
C ALA A 329 -2.49 -16.54 -2.63
N VAL A 330 -3.29 -15.57 -2.23
CA VAL A 330 -4.76 -15.65 -2.29
C VAL A 330 -5.24 -15.45 -3.73
N THR A 331 -4.53 -14.63 -4.50
CA THR A 331 -4.84 -14.35 -5.90
C THR A 331 -4.73 -15.59 -6.77
N GLY A 332 -5.41 -15.58 -7.92
CA GLY A 332 -5.17 -16.48 -9.03
C GLY A 332 -3.92 -16.10 -9.83
N LYS A 333 -3.76 -16.69 -11.00
CA LYS A 333 -2.74 -16.31 -11.96
C LYS A 333 -3.19 -15.07 -12.73
N ASP A 334 -2.30 -14.11 -12.93
CA ASP A 334 -2.47 -13.06 -13.93
C ASP A 334 -1.92 -13.50 -15.30
N SER A 335 -2.06 -12.67 -16.32
CA SER A 335 -1.56 -12.93 -17.67
C SER A 335 -0.03 -13.10 -17.69
N TYR A 336 0.70 -12.33 -16.84
CA TYR A 336 2.13 -12.46 -16.70
C TYR A 336 2.53 -13.82 -16.13
N ALA A 337 1.92 -14.27 -15.03
CA ALA A 337 2.18 -15.57 -14.44
C ALA A 337 1.83 -16.73 -15.39
N ALA A 338 0.73 -16.60 -16.13
CA ALA A 338 0.31 -17.60 -17.12
C ALA A 338 1.33 -17.71 -18.27
N SER A 339 1.80 -16.59 -18.81
CA SER A 339 2.80 -16.57 -19.90
C SER A 339 4.16 -17.14 -19.49
N HIS A 340 4.52 -17.06 -18.19
CA HIS A 340 5.76 -17.60 -17.63
C HIS A 340 5.60 -19.04 -17.08
N ALA A 341 4.47 -19.70 -17.36
CA ALA A 341 4.17 -21.05 -16.89
C ALA A 341 4.18 -21.21 -15.36
N TYR A 342 3.91 -20.13 -14.60
CA TYR A 342 3.72 -20.24 -13.16
C TYR A 342 2.36 -20.88 -12.88
N SER A 343 2.33 -21.91 -12.02
CA SER A 343 1.14 -22.76 -11.80
C SER A 343 0.81 -22.96 -10.31
N SER A 344 1.22 -22.06 -9.44
CA SER A 344 0.88 -22.13 -8.03
C SER A 344 -0.63 -21.99 -7.82
N ARG A 345 -1.20 -22.81 -6.96
CA ARG A 345 -2.62 -22.73 -6.60
C ARG A 345 -2.83 -21.74 -5.44
N SER A 346 -3.95 -21.06 -5.48
CA SER A 346 -4.36 -20.12 -4.41
C SER A 346 -4.66 -20.87 -3.12
N GLN A 347 -4.23 -20.29 -1.99
CA GLN A 347 -4.37 -20.93 -0.69
C GLN A 347 -4.45 -19.90 0.44
N MET A 348 -5.25 -20.22 1.44
CA MET A 348 -5.17 -19.63 2.79
C MET A 348 -4.87 -20.68 3.83
N GLN A 349 -4.37 -20.28 4.98
CA GLN A 349 -4.10 -21.21 6.08
C GLN A 349 -4.37 -20.58 7.45
N GLY A 350 -4.67 -21.45 8.42
CA GLY A 350 -4.69 -21.13 9.85
C GLY A 350 -3.63 -21.97 10.55
N ILE A 351 -2.72 -21.31 11.26
CA ILE A 351 -1.59 -21.98 11.93
C ILE A 351 -1.71 -21.70 13.43
N THR A 352 -1.88 -22.75 14.22
CA THR A 352 -2.03 -22.62 15.67
C THR A 352 -0.74 -22.98 16.38
N TYR A 353 -0.34 -22.09 17.28
CA TYR A 353 0.86 -22.24 18.11
C TYR A 353 0.45 -22.40 19.57
N HIS A 354 1.09 -23.34 20.26
CA HIS A 354 1.09 -23.39 21.72
C HIS A 354 2.29 -22.63 22.26
N LYS A 355 2.07 -21.82 23.29
CA LYS A 355 3.07 -20.85 23.81
C LYS A 355 4.43 -21.47 24.21
N GLU A 356 4.50 -22.78 24.45
CA GLU A 356 5.71 -23.49 24.85
C GLU A 356 6.16 -24.55 23.85
N GLU A 357 5.23 -25.18 23.07
CA GLU A 357 5.48 -26.37 22.26
C GLU A 357 5.74 -26.06 20.78
N GLY A 358 5.48 -24.82 20.33
CA GLY A 358 5.62 -24.46 18.93
C GLY A 358 4.33 -24.60 18.14
N GLU A 359 4.41 -24.92 16.85
CA GLU A 359 3.26 -25.15 15.98
C GLU A 359 2.59 -26.48 16.35
N VAL A 360 1.29 -26.44 16.69
CA VAL A 360 0.51 -27.62 17.10
C VAL A 360 -0.59 -28.00 16.12
N SER A 361 -1.02 -27.08 15.24
CA SER A 361 -2.05 -27.38 14.23
C SER A 361 -1.89 -26.46 13.02
N ARG A 362 -2.20 -27.02 11.84
CA ARG A 362 -2.20 -26.26 10.60
C ARG A 362 -3.36 -26.70 9.69
N ILE A 363 -4.19 -25.76 9.33
CA ILE A 363 -5.29 -25.91 8.38
C ILE A 363 -4.92 -25.25 7.07
N LYS A 364 -5.00 -25.96 5.96
CA LYS A 364 -4.79 -25.42 4.61
C LYS A 364 -6.09 -25.46 3.83
N VAL A 365 -6.46 -24.34 3.24
CA VAL A 365 -7.67 -24.16 2.45
C VAL A 365 -7.28 -23.78 1.02
N CYS A 366 -7.55 -24.64 0.06
CA CYS A 366 -7.47 -24.29 -1.36
C CYS A 366 -8.67 -23.38 -1.71
N LEU A 367 -8.42 -22.31 -2.46
CA LEU A 367 -9.39 -21.28 -2.82
C LEU A 367 -9.93 -21.48 -4.23
#